data_7f7215596df0ed381773624f0f5ae9a7
#
_entry.id   7f7215596df0ed381773624f0f5ae9a7
#
_cell.length_a   1.000
_cell.length_b   1.000
_cell.length_c   1.000
_cell.angle_alpha   90.00
_cell.angle_beta   90.00
_cell.angle_gamma   90.00
#
_symmetry.space_group_name_H-M   'P 1'
#
loop_
_entity.id
_entity.type
_entity.pdbx_description
1 polymer ?
#
loop_
_entity_poly.entity_id
_entity_poly.type
_entity_poly.pdbx_seq_one_letter_code
_entity_poly.pdbx_strand_id
1 'polypeptide(L)'
;MAPEDWLQAEMQGEIVALVHSHPGGLPWLSEADRRLQVQSDLPWWLVCRGAIHKFRCVPHLTGRRFEYGVTDCYTLFRDAYHLAGIEMPDFHRGDDWWRHGQNLYLDNMEATGVSGAVDRGAAGRCAAVLFWFIGAESCRHLLW
;
A
#
# COMPACT_ATOMS: atom_id res chain seq x y z
N MET A 1 -6.06 24.11 -3.62
CA MET A 1 -5.31 24.54 -4.82
C MET A 1 -6.34 25.01 -5.82
N ALA A 2 -6.17 26.22 -6.33
CA ALA A 2 -7.07 26.73 -7.35
C ALA A 2 -6.81 26.03 -8.71
N PRO A 3 -7.83 25.88 -9.58
CA PRO A 3 -7.63 25.25 -10.88
C PRO A 3 -6.56 25.94 -11.75
N GLU A 4 -6.43 27.24 -11.60
CA GLU A 4 -5.45 28.06 -12.34
C GLU A 4 -4.01 27.69 -11.92
N ASP A 5 -3.77 27.47 -10.63
CA ASP A 5 -2.45 27.09 -10.11
C ASP A 5 -2.03 25.72 -10.65
N TRP A 6 -2.98 24.81 -10.79
CA TRP A 6 -2.75 23.49 -11.36
C TRP A 6 -2.32 23.59 -12.83
N LEU A 7 -3.10 24.29 -13.64
CA LEU A 7 -2.79 24.50 -15.05
C LEU A 7 -1.43 25.18 -15.23
N GLN A 8 -1.12 26.17 -14.39
CA GLN A 8 0.19 26.83 -14.44
C GLN A 8 1.33 25.89 -14.11
N ALA A 9 1.16 25.00 -13.14
CA ALA A 9 2.17 23.98 -12.81
C ALA A 9 2.40 22.99 -13.96
N GLU A 10 1.33 22.50 -14.60
CA GLU A 10 1.41 21.61 -15.75
C GLU A 10 2.09 22.27 -16.97
N MET A 11 1.89 23.59 -17.16
CA MET A 11 2.58 24.33 -18.22
C MET A 11 4.08 24.49 -17.96
N GLN A 12 4.54 24.43 -16.72
CA GLN A 12 5.95 24.55 -16.34
C GLN A 12 6.70 23.22 -16.32
N GLY A 13 5.99 22.09 -16.24
CA GLY A 13 6.60 20.79 -16.21
C GLY A 13 5.65 19.70 -15.73
N GLU A 14 6.19 18.49 -15.62
CA GLU A 14 5.46 17.34 -15.10
C GLU A 14 5.27 17.46 -13.57
N ILE A 15 4.04 17.29 -13.10
CA ILE A 15 3.75 17.26 -11.66
C ILE A 15 4.06 15.86 -11.13
N VAL A 16 5.13 15.73 -10.39
CA VAL A 16 5.60 14.44 -9.84
C VAL A 16 5.02 14.10 -8.47
N ALA A 17 4.56 15.09 -7.72
CA ALA A 17 3.95 14.89 -6.40
C ALA A 17 3.19 16.14 -5.95
N LEU A 18 2.21 15.95 -5.08
CA LEU A 18 1.55 17.03 -4.34
C LEU A 18 2.13 17.11 -2.93
N VAL A 19 2.38 18.33 -2.47
CA VAL A 19 2.92 18.58 -1.13
C VAL A 19 1.92 19.39 -0.32
N HIS A 20 1.60 18.95 0.89
CA HIS A 20 0.84 19.76 1.84
C HIS A 20 1.31 19.51 3.28
N SER A 21 0.80 20.25 4.24
CA SER A 21 1.23 20.16 5.63
C SER A 21 0.07 19.91 6.58
N HIS A 22 0.35 19.16 7.65
CA HIS A 22 -0.50 18.99 8.82
C HIS A 22 0.14 19.67 10.05
N PRO A 23 -0.04 21.00 10.23
CA PRO A 23 0.51 21.67 11.39
C PRO A 23 -0.11 21.14 12.68
N GLY A 24 0.69 20.47 13.52
CA GLY A 24 0.20 19.84 14.76
C GLY A 24 -0.69 18.61 14.57
N GLY A 25 -0.86 18.13 13.33
CA GLY A 25 -1.65 16.95 13.00
C GLY A 25 -0.90 15.63 13.11
N LEU A 26 -1.47 14.60 12.49
CA LEU A 26 -0.93 13.24 12.43
C LEU A 26 -0.06 13.06 11.18
N PRO A 27 0.97 12.21 11.23
CA PRO A 27 1.92 12.00 10.13
C PRO A 27 1.39 11.01 9.07
N TRP A 28 0.10 10.99 8.82
CA TRP A 28 -0.55 10.21 7.78
C TRP A 28 -1.66 10.99 7.10
N LEU A 29 -2.03 10.55 5.90
CA LEU A 29 -3.07 11.19 5.11
C LEU A 29 -4.44 10.99 5.76
N SER A 30 -5.23 12.07 5.85
CA SER A 30 -6.63 12.01 6.26
C SER A 30 -7.47 11.31 5.20
N GLU A 31 -8.72 10.98 5.52
CA GLU A 31 -9.66 10.43 4.54
C GLU A 31 -9.89 11.39 3.36
N ALA A 32 -9.97 12.69 3.62
CA ALA A 32 -10.10 13.69 2.58
C ALA A 32 -8.87 13.75 1.67
N ASP A 33 -7.67 13.71 2.25
CA ASP A 33 -6.42 13.65 1.49
C ASP A 33 -6.35 12.40 0.62
N ARG A 34 -6.77 11.27 1.16
CA ARG A 34 -6.79 10.00 0.43
C ARG A 34 -7.73 10.04 -0.76
N ARG A 35 -8.91 10.63 -0.62
CA ARG A 35 -9.85 10.81 -1.75
C ARG A 35 -9.23 11.68 -2.84
N LEU A 36 -8.61 12.79 -2.47
CA LEU A 36 -7.95 13.69 -3.42
C LEU A 36 -6.71 13.03 -4.05
N GLN A 37 -5.95 12.24 -3.29
CA GLN A 37 -4.81 11.49 -3.81
C GLN A 37 -5.24 10.52 -4.91
N VAL A 38 -6.30 9.73 -4.67
CA VAL A 38 -6.82 8.79 -5.67
C VAL A 38 -7.35 9.53 -6.91
N GLN A 39 -7.98 10.70 -6.73
CA GLN A 39 -8.47 11.52 -7.85
C GLN A 39 -7.35 12.13 -8.67
N SER A 40 -6.26 12.55 -8.02
CA SER A 40 -5.11 13.15 -8.71
C SER A 40 -4.18 12.12 -9.34
N ASP A 41 -4.25 10.86 -8.90
CA ASP A 41 -3.34 9.76 -9.28
C ASP A 41 -1.85 10.11 -9.08
N LEU A 42 -1.55 10.95 -8.08
CA LEU A 42 -0.20 11.42 -7.79
C LEU A 42 0.27 10.98 -6.42
N PRO A 43 1.59 10.80 -6.22
CA PRO A 43 2.18 10.72 -4.90
C PRO A 43 1.91 11.99 -4.08
N TRP A 44 1.69 11.82 -2.78
CA TRP A 44 1.52 12.93 -1.84
C TRP A 44 2.63 12.94 -0.81
N TRP A 45 3.19 14.11 -0.57
CA TRP A 45 4.21 14.34 0.43
C TRP A 45 3.63 15.22 1.53
N LEU A 46 3.52 14.64 2.71
CA LEU A 46 2.97 15.30 3.88
C LEU A 46 4.09 15.85 4.76
N VAL A 47 4.10 17.16 4.97
CA VAL A 47 4.99 17.81 5.92
C VAL A 47 4.30 17.83 7.29
N CYS A 48 4.86 17.12 8.26
CA CYS A 48 4.32 17.06 9.61
C CYS A 48 5.45 17.03 10.63
N ARG A 49 5.39 17.90 11.64
CA ARG A 49 6.36 17.98 12.74
C ARG A 49 7.82 18.04 12.28
N GLY A 50 8.11 18.78 11.19
CA GLY A 50 9.44 18.94 10.64
C GLY A 50 9.96 17.77 9.82
N ALA A 51 9.17 16.73 9.58
CA ALA A 51 9.49 15.60 8.74
C ALA A 51 8.62 15.58 7.48
N ILE A 52 9.13 14.96 6.42
CA ILE A 52 8.39 14.73 5.17
C ILE A 52 8.05 13.25 5.09
N HIS A 53 6.76 12.95 5.07
CA HIS A 53 6.21 11.61 4.89
C HIS A 53 5.73 11.46 3.46
N LYS A 54 6.28 10.50 2.71
CA LYS A 54 5.97 10.28 1.30
C LYS A 54 4.98 9.14 1.16
N PHE A 55 3.83 9.44 0.54
CA PHE A 55 2.78 8.46 0.26
C PHE A 55 2.65 8.28 -1.25
N ARG A 56 3.02 7.10 -1.75
CA ARG A 56 2.70 6.73 -3.14
C ARG A 56 1.18 6.70 -3.33
N CYS A 57 0.71 6.98 -4.52
CA CYS A 57 -0.70 6.79 -4.81
C CYS A 57 -1.04 5.30 -4.74
N VAL A 58 -2.05 4.95 -3.96
CA VAL A 58 -2.61 3.61 -3.92
C VAL A 58 -4.12 3.69 -4.14
N PRO A 59 -4.72 2.76 -4.88
CA PRO A 59 -6.17 2.70 -5.06
C PRO A 59 -6.89 2.55 -3.71
N HIS A 60 -8.20 2.77 -3.69
CA HIS A 60 -9.00 2.45 -2.52
C HIS A 60 -8.81 0.97 -2.14
N LEU A 61 -8.73 0.69 -0.83
CA LEU A 61 -8.50 -0.68 -0.35
C LEU A 61 -9.68 -1.61 -0.64
N THR A 62 -10.88 -1.05 -0.77
CA THR A 62 -12.11 -1.79 -1.07
C THR A 62 -12.58 -1.54 -2.50
N GLY A 63 -13.36 -2.47 -3.06
CA GLY A 63 -13.90 -2.34 -4.42
C GLY A 63 -12.89 -2.55 -5.54
N ARG A 64 -11.71 -3.12 -5.24
CA ARG A 64 -10.68 -3.43 -6.24
C ARG A 64 -11.07 -4.65 -7.06
N ARG A 65 -10.81 -4.58 -8.37
CA ARG A 65 -10.82 -5.79 -9.19
C ARG A 65 -9.56 -6.58 -8.89
N PHE A 66 -9.69 -7.90 -8.71
CA PHE A 66 -8.55 -8.78 -8.49
C PHE A 66 -7.74 -8.97 -9.79
N GLU A 67 -6.43 -8.76 -9.69
CA GLU A 67 -5.46 -9.02 -10.76
C GLU A 67 -4.14 -9.45 -10.15
N TYR A 68 -3.64 -10.62 -10.55
CA TYR A 68 -2.39 -11.17 -10.02
C TYR A 68 -1.20 -10.23 -10.22
N GLY A 69 -0.41 -10.06 -9.17
CA GLY A 69 0.78 -9.22 -9.19
C GLY A 69 0.50 -7.71 -9.22
N VAL A 70 -0.74 -7.28 -9.45
CA VAL A 70 -1.14 -5.86 -9.56
C VAL A 70 -2.05 -5.45 -8.41
N THR A 71 -3.19 -6.12 -8.25
CA THR A 71 -4.19 -5.84 -7.22
C THR A 71 -4.61 -7.11 -6.47
N ASP A 72 -3.66 -7.98 -6.25
CA ASP A 72 -3.82 -9.23 -5.50
C ASP A 72 -3.83 -9.01 -3.97
N CYS A 73 -3.98 -10.09 -3.22
CA CYS A 73 -4.02 -10.05 -1.75
C CYS A 73 -2.75 -9.45 -1.14
N TYR A 74 -1.57 -9.73 -1.72
CA TYR A 74 -0.32 -9.17 -1.23
C TYR A 74 -0.24 -7.66 -1.47
N THR A 75 -0.64 -7.21 -2.65
CA THR A 75 -0.69 -5.77 -2.97
C THR A 75 -1.65 -5.03 -2.06
N LEU A 76 -2.83 -5.59 -1.79
CA LEU A 76 -3.78 -5.02 -0.83
C LEU A 76 -3.15 -4.85 0.55
N PHE A 77 -2.47 -5.88 1.02
CA PHE A 77 -1.78 -5.89 2.30
C PHE A 77 -0.64 -4.85 2.33
N ARG A 78 0.22 -4.86 1.32
CA ARG A 78 1.31 -3.89 1.17
C ARG A 78 0.79 -2.45 1.16
N ASP A 79 -0.31 -2.20 0.46
CA ASP A 79 -0.94 -0.89 0.38
C ASP A 79 -1.51 -0.44 1.72
N ALA A 80 -2.16 -1.33 2.46
CA ALA A 80 -2.67 -1.03 3.79
C ALA A 80 -1.54 -0.65 4.76
N TYR A 81 -0.43 -1.39 4.73
CA TYR A 81 0.75 -1.08 5.54
C TYR A 81 1.40 0.23 5.13
N HIS A 82 1.53 0.49 3.83
CA HIS A 82 2.03 1.76 3.33
C HIS A 82 1.23 2.96 3.85
N LEU A 83 -0.10 2.86 3.84
CA LEU A 83 -0.97 3.91 4.38
C LEU A 83 -0.81 4.11 5.89
N ALA A 84 -0.36 3.08 6.59
CA ALA A 84 0.01 3.16 8.01
C ALA A 84 1.46 3.63 8.24
N GLY A 85 2.18 4.01 7.19
CA GLY A 85 3.57 4.48 7.27
C GLY A 85 4.62 3.36 7.36
N ILE A 86 4.24 2.12 7.02
CA ILE A 86 5.11 0.95 7.03
C ILE A 86 5.36 0.52 5.59
N GLU A 87 6.60 0.61 5.14
CA GLU A 87 6.98 0.15 3.81
C GLU A 87 7.24 -1.35 3.81
N MET A 88 6.61 -2.03 2.87
CA MET A 88 6.85 -3.43 2.59
C MET A 88 7.43 -3.60 1.18
N PRO A 89 8.44 -4.48 1.01
CA PRO A 89 9.02 -4.73 -0.29
C PRO A 89 7.98 -5.29 -1.27
N ASP A 90 8.19 -5.02 -2.54
CA ASP A 90 7.46 -5.70 -3.61
C ASP A 90 8.32 -6.82 -4.19
N PHE A 91 7.66 -7.86 -4.66
CA PHE A 91 8.31 -8.94 -5.39
C PHE A 91 7.41 -9.42 -6.52
N HIS A 92 8.05 -9.88 -7.58
CA HIS A 92 7.32 -10.35 -8.75
C HIS A 92 6.47 -11.58 -8.41
N ARG A 93 5.20 -11.51 -8.74
CA ARG A 93 4.22 -12.59 -8.59
C ARG A 93 3.61 -12.87 -9.96
N GLY A 94 4.23 -13.78 -10.69
CA GLY A 94 3.70 -14.23 -11.99
C GLY A 94 2.42 -15.04 -11.80
N ASP A 95 1.65 -15.18 -12.88
CA ASP A 95 0.49 -16.06 -12.89
C ASP A 95 0.91 -17.51 -12.64
N ASP A 96 0.06 -18.23 -11.90
CA ASP A 96 0.25 -19.67 -11.67
C ASP A 96 1.53 -20.08 -10.90
N TRP A 97 2.17 -19.15 -10.16
CA TRP A 97 3.36 -19.45 -9.36
C TRP A 97 3.18 -20.70 -8.44
N TRP A 98 1.98 -20.89 -7.90
CA TRP A 98 1.65 -22.04 -7.05
C TRP A 98 1.68 -23.38 -7.80
N ARG A 99 1.47 -23.39 -9.12
CA ARG A 99 1.55 -24.61 -9.95
C ARG A 99 2.99 -25.07 -10.20
N HIS A 100 3.94 -24.19 -10.01
CA HIS A 100 5.36 -24.45 -10.18
C HIS A 100 6.06 -24.84 -8.87
N GLY A 101 5.30 -25.13 -7.80
CA GLY A 101 5.84 -25.53 -6.51
C GLY A 101 6.57 -24.41 -5.76
N GLN A 102 6.44 -23.18 -6.21
CA GLN A 102 6.95 -22.00 -5.51
C GLN A 102 6.03 -21.64 -4.34
N ASN A 103 6.62 -21.14 -3.26
CA ASN A 103 5.86 -20.52 -2.18
C ASN A 103 6.36 -19.09 -1.95
N LEU A 104 5.96 -18.20 -2.85
CA LEU A 104 6.46 -16.83 -2.89
C LEU A 104 6.32 -16.08 -1.55
N TYR A 105 5.32 -16.43 -0.76
CA TYR A 105 5.13 -15.80 0.54
C TYR A 105 6.17 -16.30 1.55
N LEU A 106 6.41 -17.60 1.64
CA LEU A 106 7.41 -18.15 2.53
C LEU A 106 8.83 -17.77 2.06
N ASP A 107 9.08 -17.83 0.75
CA ASP A 107 10.38 -17.53 0.16
C ASP A 107 10.78 -16.05 0.38
N ASN A 108 9.81 -15.14 0.50
CA ASN A 108 10.03 -13.71 0.74
C ASN A 108 9.73 -13.27 2.18
N MET A 109 9.48 -14.18 3.09
CA MET A 109 9.02 -13.88 4.44
C MET A 109 10.01 -12.99 5.22
N GLU A 110 11.30 -13.31 5.16
CA GLU A 110 12.34 -12.50 5.80
C GLU A 110 12.42 -11.09 5.22
N ALA A 111 12.34 -10.97 3.89
CA ALA A 111 12.39 -9.69 3.20
C ALA A 111 11.18 -8.79 3.52
N THR A 112 10.03 -9.38 3.81
CA THR A 112 8.82 -8.65 4.19
C THR A 112 8.78 -8.27 5.67
N GLY A 113 9.77 -8.71 6.46
CA GLY A 113 9.79 -8.49 7.91
C GLY A 113 8.74 -9.30 8.69
N VAL A 114 8.10 -10.25 8.03
CA VAL A 114 7.15 -11.17 8.66
C VAL A 114 7.93 -12.35 9.20
N SER A 115 8.05 -12.48 10.52
CA SER A 115 8.68 -13.66 11.13
C SER A 115 7.66 -14.80 11.25
N GLY A 116 8.05 -16.00 10.84
CA GLY A 116 7.23 -17.21 10.96
C GLY A 116 7.08 -17.74 12.39
N ALA A 117 7.69 -17.09 13.37
CA ALA A 117 7.45 -17.36 14.76
C ALA A 117 6.13 -16.70 15.18
N VAL A 118 5.13 -17.49 15.49
CA VAL A 118 3.97 -17.06 16.25
C VAL A 118 4.47 -16.77 17.67
N ASP A 119 5.24 -15.69 17.82
CA ASP A 119 5.49 -15.16 19.14
C ASP A 119 4.22 -14.44 19.56
N ARG A 120 3.67 -14.82 20.69
CA ARG A 120 2.38 -14.38 21.22
C ARG A 120 2.42 -12.96 21.78
N GLY A 121 3.37 -12.15 21.36
CA GLY A 121 3.49 -10.72 21.63
C GLY A 121 2.58 -9.86 20.76
N ALA A 122 2.18 -8.71 21.28
CA ALA A 122 1.11 -7.86 20.74
C ALA A 122 1.30 -7.34 19.30
N ALA A 123 2.50 -7.33 18.74
CA ALA A 123 2.78 -6.84 17.39
C ALA A 123 2.64 -7.92 16.29
N GLY A 124 2.76 -9.19 16.64
CA GLY A 124 2.74 -10.30 15.66
C GLY A 124 1.35 -10.80 15.28
N ARG A 125 0.29 -10.34 15.93
CA ARG A 125 -1.04 -10.93 15.76
C ARG A 125 -1.72 -10.59 14.44
N CYS A 126 -1.48 -9.44 13.87
CA CYS A 126 -2.08 -9.05 12.58
C CYS A 126 -1.43 -9.77 11.40
N ALA A 127 -0.13 -9.99 11.43
CA ALA A 127 0.59 -10.71 10.37
C ALA A 127 0.21 -12.20 10.32
N ALA A 128 0.02 -12.84 11.48
CA ALA A 128 -0.35 -14.26 11.55
C ALA A 128 -1.77 -14.53 11.02
N VAL A 129 -2.71 -13.64 11.23
CA VAL A 129 -4.08 -13.79 10.73
C VAL A 129 -4.14 -13.68 9.20
N LEU A 130 -3.34 -12.82 8.59
CA LEU A 130 -3.28 -12.70 7.13
C LEU A 130 -2.60 -13.90 6.46
N PHE A 131 -1.58 -14.49 7.07
CA PHE A 131 -0.93 -15.70 6.55
C PHE A 131 -1.85 -16.92 6.53
N TRP A 132 -2.80 -17.01 7.44
CA TRP A 132 -3.77 -18.10 7.47
C TRP A 132 -4.81 -18.01 6.34
N PHE A 133 -5.07 -16.80 5.84
CA PHE A 133 -5.99 -16.56 4.72
C PHE A 133 -5.36 -16.71 3.34
N ILE A 134 -4.03 -16.75 3.22
CA ILE A 134 -3.31 -16.78 1.93
C ILE A 134 -2.83 -18.22 1.58
N GLY A 135 -3.49 -19.25 2.05
CA GLY A 135 -3.37 -20.56 1.44
C GLY A 135 -3.87 -20.47 -0.02
N ALA A 136 -3.07 -20.94 -0.98
CA ALA A 136 -3.28 -20.73 -2.42
C ALA A 136 -4.68 -21.11 -2.96
N GLU A 137 -5.43 -21.92 -2.24
CA GLU A 137 -6.82 -22.26 -2.58
C GLU A 137 -7.85 -21.27 -2.05
N SER A 138 -7.52 -20.52 -1.00
CA SER A 138 -8.46 -19.58 -0.38
C SER A 138 -8.60 -18.26 -1.15
N CYS A 139 -7.61 -17.89 -1.97
CA CYS A 139 -7.69 -16.68 -2.79
C CYS A 139 -8.82 -16.73 -3.84
N ARG A 140 -9.32 -17.90 -4.21
CA ARG A 140 -10.43 -18.02 -5.17
C ARG A 140 -11.80 -17.76 -4.57
N HIS A 141 -11.94 -17.81 -3.25
CA HIS A 141 -13.25 -17.73 -2.56
C HIS A 141 -13.43 -16.48 -1.70
N LEU A 142 -12.41 -15.64 -1.57
CA LEU A 142 -12.46 -14.41 -0.76
C LEU A 142 -12.66 -13.13 -1.58
N LEU A 143 -13.11 -13.28 -2.82
CA LEU A 143 -13.46 -12.15 -3.67
C LEU A 143 -14.92 -11.75 -3.45
N TRP A 144 -15.20 -11.14 -2.31
CA TRP A 144 -16.41 -10.28 -2.13
C TRP A 144 -16.33 -9.45 -0.86
#